data_d720341acc891195697de5c8f83e02a9
#
_entry.id   d720341acc891195697de5c8f83e02a9
#
_cell.length_a   1.000
_cell.length_b   1.000
_cell.length_c   1.000
_cell.angle_alpha   90.00
_cell.angle_beta   90.00
_cell.angle_gamma   90.00
#
_symmetry.space_group_name_H-M   'P 1'
#
loop_
_entity.id
_entity.type
_entity.pdbx_description
1 polymer ?
#
loop_
_entity_poly.entity_id
_entity_poly.type
_entity_poly.pdbx_seq_one_letter_code
_entity_poly.pdbx_strand_id
1 'polypeptide(L)'
;MKKRYESIEKPDKCPKCGAPVYRILYGLPVMSEEEYFNTYHEHVIYGGCCISKDDPEWACSKCGAEIYNATHIPFTKKVAYAKLDAMLSEEDKGKLKTGDAIEFHFSLGMWIRNNWIYEQNEEDVKQLAELFGDDSPFFEPDNLSDRIIRSYQRHLRGMKKKTDNDNRGTVLL
;
A
#
# COMPACT_ATOMS: atom_id res chain seq x y z
N MET A 1 5.95 0.13 20.13
CA MET A 1 6.13 0.44 18.71
C MET A 1 5.41 1.75 18.39
N LYS A 2 6.06 2.65 17.62
CA LYS A 2 5.43 3.91 17.15
C LYS A 2 4.40 3.53 16.08
N LYS A 3 3.15 3.96 16.22
CA LYS A 3 2.11 3.62 15.24
C LYS A 3 2.41 4.33 13.92
N ARG A 4 2.62 3.58 12.82
CA ARG A 4 2.79 4.10 11.47
C ARG A 4 1.41 4.35 10.85
N TYR A 5 1.24 5.48 10.23
CA TYR A 5 0.04 5.84 9.47
C TYR A 5 0.38 5.86 7.99
N GLU A 6 -0.49 5.28 7.17
CA GLU A 6 -0.31 5.19 5.72
C GLU A 6 -1.57 5.62 4.99
N SER A 7 -1.40 6.24 3.81
CA SER A 7 -2.50 6.66 2.95
C SER A 7 -2.07 6.59 1.48
N ILE A 8 -3.00 6.32 0.58
CA ILE A 8 -2.74 6.34 -0.87
C ILE A 8 -2.78 7.77 -1.40
N GLU A 9 -3.65 8.59 -0.83
CA GLU A 9 -3.83 9.99 -1.17
C GLU A 9 -3.63 10.84 0.09
N LYS A 10 -3.39 12.16 -0.11
CA LYS A 10 -3.27 13.08 1.01
C LYS A 10 -4.55 13.07 1.85
N PRO A 11 -4.49 12.69 3.13
CA PRO A 11 -5.66 12.73 3.99
C PRO A 11 -6.04 14.18 4.32
N ASP A 12 -7.33 14.49 4.32
CA ASP A 12 -7.82 15.80 4.77
C ASP A 12 -7.62 15.98 6.28
N LYS A 13 -7.76 14.88 7.03
CA LYS A 13 -7.71 14.88 8.51
C LYS A 13 -6.71 13.87 9.04
N CYS A 14 -5.99 14.29 10.07
CA CYS A 14 -5.04 13.44 10.77
C CYS A 14 -5.72 12.22 11.42
N PRO A 15 -5.23 10.99 11.15
CA PRO A 15 -5.80 9.76 11.72
C PRO A 15 -5.61 9.66 13.26
N LYS A 16 -4.77 10.51 13.85
CA LYS A 16 -4.51 10.53 15.28
C LYS A 16 -5.34 11.56 16.03
N CYS A 17 -5.50 12.78 15.49
CA CYS A 17 -6.13 13.89 16.23
C CYS A 17 -7.18 14.67 15.43
N GLY A 18 -7.47 14.30 14.18
CA GLY A 18 -8.48 14.95 13.35
C GLY A 18 -8.12 16.34 12.79
N ALA A 19 -6.94 16.88 13.09
CA ALA A 19 -6.49 18.18 12.55
C ALA A 19 -6.08 18.06 11.07
N PRO A 20 -5.99 19.19 10.33
CA PRO A 20 -5.55 19.20 8.94
C PRO A 20 -4.17 18.55 8.73
N VAL A 21 -3.99 17.94 7.58
CA VAL A 21 -2.75 17.29 7.15
C VAL A 21 -2.12 18.10 6.03
N TYR A 22 -0.82 18.35 6.15
CA TYR A 22 -0.03 19.12 5.20
C TYR A 22 1.01 18.23 4.51
N ARG A 23 1.38 18.60 3.28
CA ARG A 23 2.45 17.96 2.56
C ARG A 23 3.79 18.29 3.20
N ILE A 24 4.71 17.31 3.24
CA ILE A 24 6.10 17.55 3.63
C ILE A 24 6.89 17.83 2.36
N LEU A 25 7.64 18.92 2.37
CA LEU A 25 8.57 19.30 1.33
C LEU A 25 9.99 19.02 1.80
N TYR A 26 10.69 18.17 1.09
CA TYR A 26 12.08 17.84 1.33
C TYR A 26 13.00 18.56 0.36
N GLY A 27 14.25 18.79 0.78
CA GLY A 27 15.25 19.46 -0.02
C GLY A 27 15.12 20.97 0.02
N LEU A 28 15.95 21.63 -0.81
CA LEU A 28 15.85 23.07 -1.08
C LEU A 28 15.18 23.23 -2.44
N PRO A 29 13.93 23.67 -2.48
CA PRO A 29 13.27 23.91 -3.75
C PRO A 29 13.96 25.05 -4.50
N VAL A 30 14.48 24.73 -5.69
CA VAL A 30 14.97 25.75 -6.63
C VAL A 30 13.77 26.25 -7.41
N MET A 31 13.07 27.22 -6.87
CA MET A 31 11.93 27.87 -7.51
C MET A 31 11.91 29.34 -7.17
N SER A 32 11.27 30.15 -8.03
CA SER A 32 11.04 31.56 -7.76
C SER A 32 10.06 31.74 -6.58
N GLU A 33 10.11 32.92 -5.93
CA GLU A 33 9.14 33.26 -4.87
C GLU A 33 7.69 33.15 -5.36
N GLU A 34 7.42 33.52 -6.61
CA GLU A 34 6.10 33.49 -7.22
C GLU A 34 5.63 32.03 -7.45
N GLU A 35 6.49 31.14 -7.94
CA GLU A 35 6.20 29.70 -8.06
C GLU A 35 5.99 29.07 -6.70
N TYR A 36 6.80 29.44 -5.70
CA TYR A 36 6.64 28.99 -4.33
C TYR A 36 5.28 29.39 -3.76
N PHE A 37 4.91 30.66 -3.85
CA PHE A 37 3.62 31.15 -3.39
C PHE A 37 2.44 30.49 -4.11
N ASN A 38 2.52 30.28 -5.42
CA ASN A 38 1.45 29.68 -6.20
C ASN A 38 1.29 28.18 -5.99
N THR A 39 2.37 27.47 -5.66
CA THR A 39 2.36 26.00 -5.56
C THR A 39 2.18 25.51 -4.12
N TYR A 40 2.71 26.24 -3.13
CA TYR A 40 2.81 25.77 -1.74
C TYR A 40 2.17 26.68 -0.70
N HIS A 41 1.39 27.63 -1.16
CA HIS A 41 0.71 28.63 -0.35
C HIS A 41 -0.01 27.99 0.85
N GLU A 42 0.45 28.27 2.07
CA GLU A 42 -0.14 27.99 3.39
C GLU A 42 -0.15 26.55 3.96
N HIS A 43 0.17 25.49 3.21
CA HIS A 43 -0.10 24.13 3.66
C HIS A 43 1.08 23.15 3.51
N VAL A 44 2.30 23.61 3.74
CA VAL A 44 3.53 22.83 3.61
C VAL A 44 4.29 22.77 4.95
N ILE A 45 4.89 21.63 5.24
CA ILE A 45 5.83 21.40 6.34
C ILE A 45 7.20 21.09 5.72
N TYR A 46 8.27 21.72 6.18
CA TYR A 46 9.61 21.42 5.68
C TYR A 46 10.20 20.21 6.40
N GLY A 47 10.59 19.19 5.64
CA GLY A 47 11.11 17.91 6.12
C GLY A 47 12.62 17.77 6.20
N GLY A 48 13.37 18.81 5.82
CA GLY A 48 14.83 18.77 5.79
C GLY A 48 15.42 18.44 4.42
N CYS A 49 16.75 18.37 4.32
CA CYS A 49 17.46 18.24 3.03
C CYS A 49 17.87 16.81 2.66
N CYS A 50 17.78 15.86 3.58
CA CYS A 50 18.07 14.45 3.29
C CYS A 50 16.78 13.73 2.93
N ILE A 51 16.77 13.08 1.77
CA ILE A 51 15.60 12.36 1.24
C ILE A 51 15.91 10.88 1.27
N SER A 52 15.01 10.08 1.84
CA SER A 52 15.05 8.62 1.80
C SER A 52 13.79 8.04 1.12
N LYS A 53 13.84 6.76 0.75
CA LYS A 53 12.68 6.08 0.16
C LYS A 53 11.53 5.89 1.16
N ASP A 54 11.82 5.95 2.45
CA ASP A 54 10.85 5.73 3.54
C ASP A 54 10.52 7.02 4.30
N ASP A 55 10.56 8.15 3.62
CA ASP A 55 10.18 9.42 4.22
C ASP A 55 8.65 9.60 4.18
N PRO A 56 8.04 10.18 5.23
CA PRO A 56 6.62 10.50 5.23
C PRO A 56 6.31 11.58 4.20
N GLU A 57 5.26 11.41 3.42
CA GLU A 57 4.83 12.41 2.43
C GLU A 57 4.01 13.53 3.05
N TRP A 58 3.33 13.23 4.16
CA TRP A 58 2.46 14.17 4.85
C TRP A 58 2.67 14.15 6.35
N ALA A 59 2.36 15.27 7.00
CA ALA A 59 2.33 15.36 8.46
C ALA A 59 1.14 16.17 8.96
N CYS A 60 0.74 15.86 10.19
CA CYS A 60 -0.32 16.59 10.87
C CYS A 60 0.17 17.97 11.32
N SER A 61 -0.58 19.01 10.98
CA SER A 61 -0.29 20.40 11.36
C SER A 61 -0.29 20.65 12.89
N LYS A 62 -0.99 19.81 13.67
CA LYS A 62 -1.15 19.99 15.11
C LYS A 62 -0.31 19.03 15.95
N CYS A 63 -0.30 17.74 15.68
CA CYS A 63 0.37 16.74 16.50
C CYS A 63 1.64 16.16 15.89
N GLY A 64 2.04 16.60 14.70
CA GLY A 64 3.24 16.13 14.00
C GLY A 64 3.20 14.63 13.63
N ALA A 65 2.02 13.99 13.62
CA ALA A 65 1.93 12.60 13.19
C ALA A 65 2.31 12.50 11.72
N GLU A 66 3.32 11.69 11.45
CA GLU A 66 3.83 11.40 10.10
C GLU A 66 2.91 10.42 9.40
N ILE A 67 2.62 10.68 8.12
CA ILE A 67 1.78 9.85 7.28
C ILE A 67 2.55 9.54 6.01
N TYR A 68 2.70 8.27 5.73
CA TYR A 68 3.50 7.74 4.64
C TYR A 68 2.62 7.48 3.42
N ASN A 69 3.18 7.73 2.25
CA ASN A 69 2.49 7.35 1.02
C ASN A 69 2.55 5.83 0.85
N ALA A 70 1.38 5.21 0.79
CA ALA A 70 1.25 3.77 0.56
C ALA A 70 1.55 3.34 -0.89
N THR A 71 2.13 4.22 -1.70
CA THR A 71 2.42 3.91 -3.11
C THR A 71 3.58 2.95 -3.30
N HIS A 72 4.47 2.78 -2.31
CA HIS A 72 5.57 1.84 -2.43
C HIS A 72 5.11 0.42 -2.11
N ILE A 73 5.15 0.01 -0.87
CA ILE A 73 4.72 -1.34 -0.47
C ILE A 73 3.52 -1.25 0.46
N PRO A 74 2.46 -2.03 0.21
CA PRO A 74 1.34 -2.08 1.14
C PRO A 74 1.71 -2.93 2.36
N PHE A 75 1.79 -2.31 3.55
CA PHE A 75 2.00 -3.02 4.81
C PHE A 75 0.73 -3.67 5.41
N THR A 76 -0.40 -3.54 4.73
CA THR A 76 -1.64 -4.23 5.10
C THR A 76 -2.42 -4.63 3.84
N LYS A 77 -3.19 -5.72 3.92
CA LYS A 77 -4.08 -6.12 2.81
C LYS A 77 -5.09 -5.05 2.45
N LYS A 78 -5.58 -4.29 3.44
CA LYS A 78 -6.52 -3.19 3.21
C LYS A 78 -5.91 -2.13 2.31
N VAL A 79 -4.67 -1.73 2.56
CA VAL A 79 -3.95 -0.74 1.75
C VAL A 79 -3.65 -1.32 0.37
N ALA A 80 -3.20 -2.58 0.29
CA ALA A 80 -2.96 -3.26 -0.98
C ALA A 80 -4.22 -3.28 -1.87
N TYR A 81 -5.35 -3.66 -1.31
CA TYR A 81 -6.61 -3.73 -2.06
C TYR A 81 -7.10 -2.35 -2.47
N ALA A 82 -7.05 -1.35 -1.59
CA ALA A 82 -7.43 0.02 -1.92
C ALA A 82 -6.57 0.59 -3.06
N LYS A 83 -5.28 0.25 -3.10
CA LYS A 83 -4.38 0.66 -4.18
C LYS A 83 -4.73 -0.02 -5.51
N LEU A 84 -5.02 -1.32 -5.48
CA LEU A 84 -5.48 -2.05 -6.67
C LEU A 84 -6.86 -1.55 -7.14
N ASP A 85 -7.76 -1.20 -6.20
CA ASP A 85 -9.06 -0.61 -6.49
C ASP A 85 -8.94 0.74 -7.20
N ALA A 86 -8.02 1.59 -6.78
CA ALA A 86 -7.79 2.90 -7.38
C ALA A 86 -7.14 2.82 -8.77
N MET A 87 -6.33 1.78 -9.03
CA MET A 87 -5.59 1.61 -10.27
C MET A 87 -6.40 0.92 -11.37
N LEU A 88 -7.21 -0.08 -11.00
CA LEU A 88 -7.94 -0.91 -11.96
C LEU A 88 -9.27 -0.27 -12.35
N SER A 89 -9.59 -0.32 -13.64
CA SER A 89 -10.93 0.04 -14.13
C SER A 89 -12.00 -0.93 -13.62
N GLU A 90 -13.26 -0.50 -13.59
CA GLU A 90 -14.37 -1.39 -13.20
C GLU A 90 -14.51 -2.58 -14.16
N GLU A 91 -14.15 -2.40 -15.43
CA GLU A 91 -14.10 -3.47 -16.43
C GLU A 91 -13.05 -4.52 -16.06
N ASP A 92 -11.82 -4.10 -15.73
CA ASP A 92 -10.73 -5.01 -15.35
C ASP A 92 -11.02 -5.72 -14.02
N LYS A 93 -11.61 -5.02 -13.06
CA LYS A 93 -12.12 -5.64 -11.81
C LYS A 93 -13.19 -6.70 -12.10
N GLY A 94 -14.09 -6.43 -13.06
CA GLY A 94 -15.09 -7.37 -13.53
C GLY A 94 -14.47 -8.63 -14.15
N LYS A 95 -13.49 -8.46 -15.04
CA LYS A 95 -12.73 -9.55 -15.64
C LYS A 95 -11.99 -10.37 -14.58
N LEU A 96 -11.28 -9.69 -13.68
CA LEU A 96 -10.54 -10.35 -12.61
C LEU A 96 -11.48 -11.11 -11.65
N LYS A 97 -12.67 -10.58 -11.38
CA LYS A 97 -13.65 -11.23 -10.50
C LYS A 97 -14.19 -12.54 -11.08
N THR A 98 -14.35 -12.64 -12.39
CA THR A 98 -14.96 -13.80 -13.08
C THR A 98 -13.95 -14.73 -13.74
N GLY A 99 -12.80 -14.20 -14.19
CA GLY A 99 -11.76 -14.92 -14.91
C GLY A 99 -10.81 -15.71 -14.02
N ASP A 100 -9.77 -16.28 -14.63
CA ASP A 100 -8.67 -16.90 -13.92
C ASP A 100 -7.60 -15.84 -13.59
N ALA A 101 -7.05 -15.91 -12.38
CA ALA A 101 -5.97 -15.02 -11.93
C ALA A 101 -4.72 -15.10 -12.81
N ILE A 102 -4.48 -16.26 -13.45
CA ILE A 102 -3.32 -16.46 -14.35
C ILE A 102 -3.34 -15.54 -15.57
N GLU A 103 -4.51 -15.16 -16.06
CA GLU A 103 -4.66 -14.24 -17.19
C GLU A 103 -4.06 -12.85 -16.90
N PHE A 104 -3.96 -12.49 -15.64
CA PHE A 104 -3.41 -11.21 -15.18
C PHE A 104 -1.92 -11.26 -14.84
N HIS A 105 -1.25 -12.41 -15.04
CA HIS A 105 0.16 -12.61 -14.70
C HIS A 105 1.09 -11.61 -15.41
N PHE A 106 0.90 -11.40 -16.73
CA PHE A 106 1.73 -10.51 -17.54
C PHE A 106 1.31 -9.04 -17.50
N SER A 107 0.15 -8.72 -16.98
CA SER A 107 -0.33 -7.35 -16.80
C SER A 107 -0.20 -6.90 -15.34
N LEU A 108 -1.18 -7.20 -14.52
CA LEU A 108 -1.22 -6.84 -13.10
C LEU A 108 -0.07 -7.48 -12.32
N GLY A 109 0.29 -8.74 -12.61
CA GLY A 109 1.40 -9.42 -11.96
C GLY A 109 2.74 -8.74 -12.22
N MET A 110 3.00 -8.34 -13.46
CA MET A 110 4.21 -7.58 -13.82
C MET A 110 4.23 -6.21 -13.15
N TRP A 111 3.09 -5.52 -13.09
CA TRP A 111 2.99 -4.25 -12.38
C TRP A 111 3.30 -4.41 -10.88
N ILE A 112 2.74 -5.43 -10.22
CA ILE A 112 3.01 -5.73 -8.81
C ILE A 112 4.50 -6.01 -8.60
N ARG A 113 5.12 -6.83 -9.45
CA ARG A 113 6.56 -7.13 -9.35
C ARG A 113 7.42 -5.88 -9.47
N ASN A 114 7.14 -5.05 -10.44
CA ASN A 114 7.93 -3.83 -10.69
C ASN A 114 7.75 -2.78 -9.58
N ASN A 115 6.56 -2.66 -9.00
CA ASN A 115 6.26 -1.60 -8.04
C ASN A 115 6.37 -2.04 -6.57
N TRP A 116 6.18 -3.33 -6.27
CA TRP A 116 6.13 -3.80 -4.89
C TRP A 116 7.22 -4.83 -4.54
N ILE A 117 8.00 -5.31 -5.50
CA ILE A 117 8.94 -6.40 -5.28
C ILE A 117 10.37 -6.06 -5.73
N TYR A 118 10.60 -5.79 -7.02
CA TYR A 118 11.94 -5.79 -7.59
C TYR A 118 12.88 -4.69 -7.06
N GLU A 119 12.39 -3.51 -6.77
CA GLU A 119 13.24 -2.38 -6.33
C GLU A 119 13.18 -2.17 -4.81
N GLN A 120 12.72 -3.16 -4.08
CA GLN A 120 12.54 -3.06 -2.64
C GLN A 120 13.68 -3.76 -1.88
N ASN A 121 13.85 -3.42 -0.60
CA ASN A 121 14.77 -4.15 0.25
C ASN A 121 14.16 -5.50 0.68
N GLU A 122 15.03 -6.44 1.07
CA GLU A 122 14.63 -7.80 1.44
C GLU A 122 13.61 -7.85 2.59
N GLU A 123 13.73 -6.96 3.58
CA GLU A 123 12.85 -6.94 4.75
C GLU A 123 11.43 -6.54 4.35
N ASP A 124 11.27 -5.53 3.51
CA ASP A 124 9.98 -5.07 3.04
C ASP A 124 9.29 -6.14 2.16
N VAL A 125 10.07 -6.79 1.29
CA VAL A 125 9.54 -7.89 0.46
C VAL A 125 9.12 -9.07 1.32
N LYS A 126 9.88 -9.39 2.35
CA LYS A 126 9.55 -10.44 3.32
C LYS A 126 8.24 -10.12 4.06
N GLN A 127 8.07 -8.89 4.53
CA GLN A 127 6.82 -8.45 5.17
C GLN A 127 5.63 -8.55 4.20
N LEU A 128 5.82 -8.18 2.94
CA LEU A 128 4.80 -8.33 1.91
C LEU A 128 4.46 -9.82 1.68
N ALA A 129 5.46 -10.69 1.61
CA ALA A 129 5.29 -12.13 1.46
C ALA A 129 4.50 -12.74 2.63
N GLU A 130 4.88 -12.42 3.85
CA GLU A 130 4.17 -12.85 5.08
C GLU A 130 2.71 -12.34 5.08
N LEU A 131 2.49 -11.08 4.66
CA LEU A 131 1.15 -10.50 4.57
C LEU A 131 0.22 -11.30 3.66
N PHE A 132 0.75 -11.85 2.56
CA PHE A 132 -0.03 -12.64 1.60
C PHE A 132 0.09 -14.16 1.80
N GLY A 133 0.79 -14.57 2.87
CA GLY A 133 0.91 -15.97 3.27
C GLY A 133 1.89 -16.74 2.38
N ASP A 134 2.96 -16.08 1.96
CA ASP A 134 4.10 -16.71 1.34
C ASP A 134 5.18 -16.94 2.41
N ASP A 135 5.25 -18.15 2.90
CA ASP A 135 6.22 -18.66 3.87
C ASP A 135 7.28 -19.55 3.20
N SER A 136 7.36 -19.49 1.86
CA SER A 136 8.34 -20.25 1.09
C SER A 136 9.77 -19.86 1.48
N PRO A 137 10.67 -20.83 1.74
CA PRO A 137 12.07 -20.55 1.97
C PRO A 137 12.78 -20.02 0.71
N PHE A 138 12.19 -20.21 -0.44
CA PHE A 138 12.66 -19.69 -1.74
C PHE A 138 11.69 -18.65 -2.23
N PHE A 139 12.13 -17.40 -2.12
CA PHE A 139 11.36 -16.27 -2.60
C PHE A 139 11.34 -16.25 -4.13
N GLU A 140 10.14 -16.33 -4.72
CA GLU A 140 9.92 -16.18 -6.15
C GLU A 140 8.93 -15.02 -6.41
N PRO A 141 9.37 -13.94 -7.07
CA PRO A 141 8.53 -12.77 -7.37
C PRO A 141 7.21 -13.10 -8.08
N ASP A 142 7.26 -14.08 -8.99
CA ASP A 142 6.09 -14.53 -9.74
C ASP A 142 5.04 -15.18 -8.83
N ASN A 143 5.47 -16.03 -7.90
CA ASN A 143 4.59 -16.67 -6.94
C ASN A 143 3.95 -15.66 -6.00
N LEU A 144 4.72 -14.70 -5.49
CA LEU A 144 4.18 -13.66 -4.62
C LEU A 144 3.16 -12.79 -5.35
N SER A 145 3.46 -12.36 -6.57
CA SER A 145 2.51 -11.56 -7.37
C SER A 145 1.21 -12.33 -7.66
N ASP A 146 1.28 -13.63 -7.98
CA ASP A 146 0.10 -14.47 -8.17
C ASP A 146 -0.73 -14.59 -6.88
N ARG A 147 -0.08 -14.79 -5.73
CA ARG A 147 -0.76 -14.82 -4.42
C ARG A 147 -1.49 -13.52 -4.10
N ILE A 148 -0.88 -12.38 -4.42
CA ILE A 148 -1.50 -11.05 -4.26
C ILE A 148 -2.74 -10.95 -5.14
N ILE A 149 -2.64 -11.30 -6.42
CA ILE A 149 -3.75 -11.27 -7.39
C ILE A 149 -4.90 -12.16 -6.91
N ARG A 150 -4.63 -13.40 -6.54
CA ARG A 150 -5.66 -14.34 -6.03
C ARG A 150 -6.27 -13.86 -4.71
N SER A 151 -5.49 -13.21 -3.86
CA SER A 151 -6.00 -12.61 -2.63
C SER A 151 -6.95 -11.44 -2.91
N TYR A 152 -6.60 -10.59 -3.85
CA TYR A 152 -7.43 -9.48 -4.30
C TYR A 152 -8.69 -9.98 -5.04
N GLN A 153 -8.56 -11.00 -5.88
CA GLN A 153 -9.72 -11.65 -6.53
C GLN A 153 -10.74 -12.16 -5.51
N ARG A 154 -10.28 -12.82 -4.42
CA ARG A 154 -11.16 -13.24 -3.33
C ARG A 154 -11.82 -12.06 -2.63
N HIS A 155 -11.11 -10.96 -2.44
CA HIS A 155 -11.67 -9.73 -1.90
C HIS A 155 -12.80 -9.18 -2.79
N LEU A 156 -12.60 -9.08 -4.10
CA LEU A 156 -13.60 -8.64 -5.06
C LEU A 156 -14.84 -9.54 -5.07
N ARG A 157 -14.67 -10.83 -4.82
CA ARG A 157 -15.77 -11.82 -4.72
C ARG A 157 -16.50 -11.78 -3.37
N GLY A 158 -16.03 -10.97 -2.41
CA GLY A 158 -16.58 -10.95 -1.05
C GLY A 158 -16.30 -12.21 -0.24
N MET A 159 -15.36 -13.05 -0.66
CA MET A 159 -15.04 -14.31 0.02
C MET A 159 -14.08 -14.07 1.17
N LYS A 160 -14.53 -14.31 2.41
CA LYS A 160 -13.63 -14.41 3.58
C LYS A 160 -12.77 -15.67 3.43
N LYS A 161 -11.49 -15.59 3.83
CA LYS A 161 -10.63 -16.78 3.96
C LYS A 161 -11.34 -17.76 4.90
N LYS A 162 -11.64 -19.01 4.45
CA LYS A 162 -11.96 -20.08 5.38
C LYS A 162 -10.73 -20.27 6.26
N THR A 163 -10.84 -19.96 7.54
CA THR A 163 -9.82 -20.36 8.51
C THR A 163 -9.88 -21.87 8.61
N ASP A 164 -8.75 -22.54 8.44
CA ASP A 164 -8.60 -24.02 8.54
C ASP A 164 -8.84 -24.58 9.96
N ASN A 165 -9.69 -23.93 10.74
CA ASN A 165 -9.91 -24.23 12.15
C ASN A 165 -11.30 -24.85 12.46
N ASP A 166 -12.03 -25.31 11.43
CA ASP A 166 -13.35 -25.91 11.66
C ASP A 166 -13.39 -27.45 11.44
N ASN A 167 -12.24 -28.11 11.64
CA ASN A 167 -12.20 -29.57 11.57
C ASN A 167 -11.68 -30.20 12.88
N ARG A 168 -12.28 -29.82 14.03
CA ARG A 168 -12.29 -30.70 15.19
C ARG A 168 -13.69 -31.24 15.38
N GLY A 169 -13.88 -32.39 14.76
CA GLY A 169 -15.09 -33.15 14.84
C GLY A 169 -15.50 -33.43 16.29
N THR A 170 -16.73 -33.14 16.56
CA THR A 170 -17.46 -33.71 17.68
C THR A 170 -17.72 -35.16 17.35
N VAL A 171 -16.92 -36.05 17.92
CA VAL A 171 -17.29 -37.46 18.05
C VAL A 171 -18.33 -37.52 19.16
N LEU A 172 -19.57 -37.74 18.80
CA LEU A 172 -20.62 -38.15 19.75
C LEU A 172 -20.55 -39.68 19.91
N LEU A 173 -20.39 -40.09 21.14
CA LEU A 173 -20.61 -41.46 21.62
C LEU A 173 -22.09 -41.83 21.54
#